data_00fd3e91bb14db1a6e40cd9b0b6ce989
#
_entry.id   00fd3e91bb14db1a6e40cd9b0b6ce989
#
_cell.length_a   1.000
_cell.length_b   1.000
_cell.length_c   1.000
_cell.angle_alpha   90.00
_cell.angle_beta   90.00
_cell.angle_gamma   90.00
#
_symmetry.space_group_name_H-M   'P 1'
#
loop_
_entity.id
_entity.type
_entity.pdbx_description
1 polymer ?
#
loop_
_entity_poly.entity_id
_entity_poly.type
_entity_poly.pdbx_seq_one_letter_code
_entity_poly.pdbx_strand_id
1 'polypeptide(L)'
;MRDFAPEAVFHLAAQPLVRLSYEDPVGTYETNVIGTARVLDSVRRTPSVRAVVCVTSDKCYENKEWAWGYRESDPLGGYDPYSSSKACEEIVTAAYRQSYFPVAALGKPGGHSTALATARAGNVIGGGDWAMDRLIPDLVRGFVVGEAVRIRRPHAIRPWQHVLEPLHGYIRLAEQLLAEKRDEAARFATAYNFGPSDDDTQPVAWIAEKICSLWGDGAKWILDADAGVHEAGYLKLDASRARADLGWTPQMRLGNAIEWIVEWARAWQAGSDMHAFTLAQIEAYEALLRK
;
A
#
# COMPACT_ATOMS: atom_id res chain seq x y z
N MET A 1 -8.52 0.64 22.55
CA MET A 1 -7.34 1.50 22.46
C MET A 1 -6.88 2.00 23.83
N ARG A 2 -7.75 2.53 24.70
CA ARG A 2 -7.37 3.05 26.03
C ARG A 2 -6.66 2.04 26.92
N ASP A 3 -7.19 0.83 27.04
CA ASP A 3 -6.64 -0.22 27.92
C ASP A 3 -5.27 -0.73 27.46
N PHE A 4 -5.03 -0.72 26.15
CA PHE A 4 -3.75 -1.12 25.56
C PHE A 4 -2.71 0.02 25.59
N ALA A 5 -3.17 1.28 25.59
CA ALA A 5 -2.35 2.50 25.62
C ALA A 5 -1.19 2.50 24.59
N PRO A 6 -1.45 2.30 23.27
CA PRO A 6 -0.38 2.24 22.27
C PRO A 6 0.30 3.61 22.12
N GLU A 7 1.59 3.60 21.80
CA GLU A 7 2.32 4.81 21.40
C GLU A 7 2.26 5.06 19.88
N ALA A 8 2.17 4.00 19.08
CA ALA A 8 2.05 4.07 17.64
C ALA A 8 0.81 3.34 17.14
N VAL A 9 0.17 3.89 16.10
CA VAL A 9 -0.97 3.29 15.42
C VAL A 9 -0.71 3.24 13.92
N PHE A 10 -0.74 2.03 13.35
CA PHE A 10 -0.79 1.82 11.91
C PHE A 10 -2.23 1.45 11.53
N HIS A 11 -2.88 2.30 10.75
CA HIS A 11 -4.23 2.04 10.24
C HIS A 11 -4.15 1.54 8.80
N LEU A 12 -4.20 0.19 8.66
CA LEU A 12 -4.16 -0.49 7.37
C LEU A 12 -5.52 -1.12 6.99
N ALA A 13 -6.48 -1.08 7.91
CA ALA A 13 -7.78 -1.70 7.68
C ALA A 13 -8.57 -0.95 6.61
N ALA A 14 -8.98 -1.67 5.56
CA ALA A 14 -9.76 -1.13 4.45
C ALA A 14 -10.54 -2.23 3.72
N GLN A 15 -11.58 -1.86 2.97
CA GLN A 15 -12.08 -2.63 1.85
C GLN A 15 -11.21 -2.26 0.62
N PRO A 16 -10.33 -3.14 0.10
CA PRO A 16 -9.31 -2.77 -0.88
C PRO A 16 -9.63 -3.16 -2.33
N LEU A 17 -10.80 -3.75 -2.59
CA LEU A 17 -11.14 -4.34 -3.88
C LEU A 17 -11.99 -3.37 -4.72
N VAL A 18 -11.48 -2.99 -5.89
CA VAL A 18 -12.17 -2.07 -6.80
C VAL A 18 -13.52 -2.65 -7.25
N ARG A 19 -13.56 -3.92 -7.66
CA ARG A 19 -14.80 -4.54 -8.12
C ARG A 19 -15.86 -4.60 -7.05
N LEU A 20 -15.50 -5.07 -5.86
CA LEU A 20 -16.42 -5.09 -4.73
C LEU A 20 -16.96 -3.69 -4.40
N SER A 21 -16.19 -2.63 -4.65
CA SER A 21 -16.67 -1.27 -4.44
C SER A 21 -17.78 -0.84 -5.39
N TYR A 22 -17.86 -1.43 -6.59
CA TYR A 22 -19.00 -1.22 -7.49
C TYR A 22 -20.24 -2.01 -7.06
N GLU A 23 -20.05 -3.17 -6.44
CA GLU A 23 -21.14 -4.01 -5.92
C GLU A 23 -21.68 -3.46 -4.59
N ASP A 24 -20.79 -3.02 -3.70
CA ASP A 24 -21.12 -2.45 -2.39
C ASP A 24 -20.38 -1.11 -2.17
N PRO A 25 -20.84 -0.03 -2.81
CA PRO A 25 -20.23 1.28 -2.63
C PRO A 25 -20.42 1.84 -1.23
N VAL A 26 -21.58 1.63 -0.60
CA VAL A 26 -21.88 2.15 0.75
C VAL A 26 -20.97 1.48 1.78
N GLY A 27 -20.89 0.15 1.80
CA GLY A 27 -20.00 -0.58 2.70
C GLY A 27 -18.53 -0.22 2.48
N THR A 28 -18.13 0.10 1.24
CA THR A 28 -16.79 0.59 0.94
C THR A 28 -16.51 1.94 1.63
N TYR A 29 -17.44 2.91 1.55
CA TYR A 29 -17.28 4.20 2.24
C TYR A 29 -17.40 4.06 3.76
N GLU A 30 -18.29 3.21 4.26
CA GLU A 30 -18.41 2.96 5.70
C GLU A 30 -17.11 2.39 6.27
N THR A 31 -16.51 1.44 5.57
CA THR A 31 -15.25 0.82 5.99
C THR A 31 -14.09 1.81 5.88
N ASN A 32 -13.91 2.40 4.72
CA ASN A 32 -12.71 3.19 4.44
C ASN A 32 -12.78 4.58 5.06
N VAL A 33 -13.86 5.32 4.84
CA VAL A 33 -13.96 6.73 5.27
C VAL A 33 -14.41 6.82 6.73
N ILE A 34 -15.56 6.20 7.05
CA ILE A 34 -16.09 6.26 8.41
C ILE A 34 -15.22 5.46 9.38
N GLY A 35 -14.67 4.31 8.92
CA GLY A 35 -13.69 3.53 9.69
C GLY A 35 -12.48 4.36 10.07
N THR A 36 -11.87 5.08 9.11
CA THR A 36 -10.74 6.00 9.35
C THR A 36 -11.11 7.11 10.33
N ALA A 37 -12.26 7.73 10.16
CA ALA A 37 -12.75 8.76 11.10
C ALA A 37 -12.91 8.21 12.54
N ARG A 38 -13.43 6.99 12.69
CA ARG A 38 -13.57 6.31 14.00
C ARG A 38 -12.22 5.99 14.63
N VAL A 39 -11.24 5.54 13.85
CA VAL A 39 -9.87 5.30 14.33
C VAL A 39 -9.25 6.61 14.82
N LEU A 40 -9.33 7.68 14.02
CA LEU A 40 -8.76 8.98 14.38
C LEU A 40 -9.46 9.62 15.58
N ASP A 41 -10.79 9.45 15.73
CA ASP A 41 -11.51 9.89 16.92
C ASP A 41 -11.08 9.09 18.17
N SER A 42 -10.80 7.80 18.02
CA SER A 42 -10.25 6.99 19.10
C SER A 42 -8.82 7.42 19.49
N VAL A 43 -7.99 7.75 18.50
CA VAL A 43 -6.64 8.32 18.71
C VAL A 43 -6.75 9.62 19.51
N ARG A 44 -7.61 10.55 19.11
CA ARG A 44 -7.83 11.83 19.79
C ARG A 44 -8.19 11.68 21.29
N ARG A 45 -8.77 10.54 21.66
CA ARG A 45 -9.16 10.22 23.04
C ARG A 45 -8.14 9.33 23.77
N THR A 46 -6.98 9.08 23.18
CA THR A 46 -5.94 8.18 23.70
C THR A 46 -4.62 8.94 23.81
N PRO A 47 -4.34 9.60 24.96
CA PRO A 47 -3.17 10.48 25.11
C PRO A 47 -1.81 9.79 24.94
N SER A 48 -1.73 8.45 25.07
CA SER A 48 -0.51 7.69 24.86
C SER A 48 -0.05 7.65 23.39
N VAL A 49 -0.97 7.89 22.43
CA VAL A 49 -0.63 7.82 21.01
C VAL A 49 0.21 9.03 20.59
N ARG A 50 1.42 8.75 20.13
CA ARG A 50 2.41 9.73 19.68
C ARG A 50 2.57 9.75 18.17
N ALA A 51 2.39 8.60 17.50
CA ALA A 51 2.53 8.47 16.06
C ALA A 51 1.33 7.74 15.45
N VAL A 52 0.84 8.26 14.31
CA VAL A 52 -0.20 7.60 13.53
C VAL A 52 0.18 7.61 12.06
N VAL A 53 0.15 6.43 11.43
CA VAL A 53 0.31 6.26 9.99
C VAL A 53 -1.00 5.68 9.43
N CYS A 54 -1.74 6.49 8.67
CA CYS A 54 -2.91 6.02 7.92
C CYS A 54 -2.48 5.58 6.53
N VAL A 55 -2.65 4.30 6.22
CA VAL A 55 -2.27 3.73 4.92
C VAL A 55 -3.45 3.88 3.94
N THR A 56 -3.25 4.69 2.91
CA THR A 56 -4.23 4.94 1.87
C THR A 56 -3.91 4.17 0.59
N SER A 57 -3.68 4.84 -0.54
CA SER A 57 -3.40 4.18 -1.83
C SER A 57 -2.90 5.20 -2.85
N ASP A 58 -2.20 4.73 -3.90
CA ASP A 58 -1.92 5.47 -5.12
C ASP A 58 -3.19 5.87 -5.88
N LYS A 59 -4.29 5.17 -5.68
CA LYS A 59 -5.60 5.44 -6.30
C LYS A 59 -6.35 6.63 -5.69
N CYS A 60 -5.80 7.27 -4.66
CA CYS A 60 -6.35 8.48 -4.07
C CYS A 60 -6.22 9.72 -4.97
N TYR A 61 -5.42 9.66 -6.03
CA TYR A 61 -5.22 10.77 -6.95
C TYR A 61 -6.31 10.88 -8.02
N GLU A 62 -6.59 12.10 -8.48
CA GLU A 62 -7.34 12.34 -9.70
C GLU A 62 -6.50 11.88 -10.90
N ASN A 63 -6.71 10.64 -11.35
CA ASN A 63 -5.87 10.04 -12.36
C ASN A 63 -6.11 10.64 -13.77
N LYS A 64 -5.10 11.31 -14.31
CA LYS A 64 -5.06 11.88 -15.65
C LYS A 64 -4.37 10.98 -16.67
N GLU A 65 -3.91 9.80 -16.25
CA GLU A 65 -3.17 8.82 -17.08
C GLU A 65 -1.95 9.42 -17.82
N TRP A 66 -1.27 10.39 -17.20
CA TRP A 66 -0.07 11.00 -17.73
C TRP A 66 1.20 10.18 -17.51
N ALA A 67 2.31 10.53 -18.18
CA ALA A 67 3.52 9.72 -18.22
C ALA A 67 4.37 9.78 -16.93
N TRP A 68 4.22 10.80 -16.10
CA TRP A 68 4.99 10.98 -14.86
C TRP A 68 4.24 10.51 -13.61
N GLY A 69 5.01 10.24 -12.56
CA GLY A 69 4.45 9.81 -11.28
C GLY A 69 3.70 10.90 -10.54
N TYR A 70 2.61 10.53 -9.84
CA TYR A 70 1.86 11.43 -8.97
C TYR A 70 2.66 11.80 -7.74
N ARG A 71 2.62 13.07 -7.36
CA ARG A 71 3.25 13.65 -6.17
C ARG A 71 2.21 13.86 -5.09
N GLU A 72 2.65 13.97 -3.85
CA GLU A 72 1.76 14.17 -2.71
C GLU A 72 0.96 15.49 -2.77
N SER A 73 1.41 16.45 -3.56
CA SER A 73 0.73 17.72 -3.81
C SER A 73 -0.29 17.70 -4.94
N ASP A 74 -0.35 16.62 -5.73
CA ASP A 74 -1.26 16.51 -6.85
C ASP A 74 -2.71 16.32 -6.38
N PRO A 75 -3.70 16.73 -7.20
CA PRO A 75 -5.10 16.68 -6.81
C PRO A 75 -5.57 15.28 -6.39
N LEU A 76 -6.32 15.24 -5.30
CA LEU A 76 -7.02 14.03 -4.85
C LEU A 76 -8.32 13.87 -5.63
N GLY A 77 -8.70 12.62 -5.88
CA GLY A 77 -9.93 12.26 -6.55
C GLY A 77 -10.01 10.76 -6.76
N GLY A 78 -11.02 10.28 -7.46
CA GLY A 78 -11.11 8.85 -7.77
C GLY A 78 -12.30 8.58 -8.66
N TYR A 79 -12.11 7.77 -9.68
CA TYR A 79 -13.17 7.47 -10.64
C TYR A 79 -14.21 6.50 -10.05
N ASP A 80 -13.73 5.47 -9.35
CA ASP A 80 -14.57 4.42 -8.76
C ASP A 80 -14.77 4.63 -7.24
N PRO A 81 -15.75 3.93 -6.62
CA PRO A 81 -16.02 4.09 -5.19
C PRO A 81 -14.84 3.76 -4.28
N TYR A 82 -14.00 2.77 -4.64
CA TYR A 82 -12.79 2.48 -3.88
C TYR A 82 -11.79 3.64 -3.96
N SER A 83 -11.48 4.08 -5.18
CA SER A 83 -10.49 5.17 -5.41
C SER A 83 -10.92 6.45 -4.72
N SER A 84 -12.20 6.84 -4.85
CA SER A 84 -12.74 8.02 -4.18
C SER A 84 -12.79 7.85 -2.66
N SER A 85 -13.05 6.65 -2.13
CA SER A 85 -12.97 6.41 -0.68
C SER A 85 -11.56 6.63 -0.14
N LYS A 86 -10.53 6.23 -0.89
CA LYS A 86 -9.12 6.45 -0.53
C LYS A 86 -8.73 7.94 -0.57
N ALA A 87 -9.27 8.69 -1.53
CA ALA A 87 -9.14 10.14 -1.54
C ALA A 87 -9.83 10.80 -0.32
N CYS A 88 -11.01 10.32 0.04
CA CYS A 88 -11.73 10.77 1.24
C CYS A 88 -10.95 10.46 2.53
N GLU A 89 -10.27 9.31 2.64
CA GLU A 89 -9.40 9.00 3.78
C GLU A 89 -8.27 10.04 3.93
N GLU A 90 -7.65 10.46 2.82
CA GLU A 90 -6.65 11.53 2.82
C GLU A 90 -7.23 12.85 3.32
N ILE A 91 -8.42 13.24 2.83
CA ILE A 91 -9.10 14.47 3.21
C ILE A 91 -9.49 14.43 4.70
N VAL A 92 -10.07 13.32 5.17
CA VAL A 92 -10.42 13.14 6.59
C VAL A 92 -9.18 13.21 7.47
N THR A 93 -8.11 12.53 7.10
CA THR A 93 -6.85 12.54 7.85
C THR A 93 -6.24 13.93 7.89
N ALA A 94 -6.26 14.67 6.78
CA ALA A 94 -5.79 16.05 6.73
C ALA A 94 -6.64 16.98 7.61
N ALA A 95 -7.96 16.80 7.62
CA ALA A 95 -8.86 17.54 8.49
C ALA A 95 -8.58 17.30 9.99
N TYR A 96 -8.37 16.02 10.39
CA TYR A 96 -7.99 15.69 11.77
C TYR A 96 -6.64 16.27 12.14
N ARG A 97 -5.64 16.23 11.23
CA ARG A 97 -4.32 16.83 11.44
C ARG A 97 -4.40 18.33 11.68
N GLN A 98 -5.25 19.03 10.94
CA GLN A 98 -5.42 20.48 11.09
C GLN A 98 -6.24 20.87 12.32
N SER A 99 -7.30 20.11 12.63
CA SER A 99 -8.29 20.51 13.63
C SER A 99 -7.98 19.99 15.04
N TYR A 100 -7.44 18.78 15.16
CA TYR A 100 -7.19 18.12 16.45
C TYR A 100 -5.72 17.88 16.73
N PHE A 101 -4.88 17.80 15.69
CA PHE A 101 -3.45 17.55 15.78
C PHE A 101 -2.64 18.59 15.01
N PRO A 102 -2.91 19.91 15.20
CA PRO A 102 -2.22 20.93 14.44
C PRO A 102 -0.70 20.88 14.70
N VAL A 103 0.07 20.75 13.63
CA VAL A 103 1.53 20.61 13.67
C VAL A 103 2.19 21.73 14.50
N ALA A 104 1.63 22.93 14.43
CA ALA A 104 2.11 24.08 15.21
C ALA A 104 1.96 23.93 16.73
N ALA A 105 1.07 23.04 17.22
CA ALA A 105 0.85 22.78 18.66
C ALA A 105 1.51 21.48 19.16
N LEU A 106 2.13 20.72 18.27
CA LEU A 106 2.77 19.45 18.62
C LEU A 106 3.90 19.65 19.65
N GLY A 107 3.82 18.95 20.80
CA GLY A 107 4.81 19.03 21.87
C GLY A 107 4.85 20.32 22.65
N LYS A 108 3.96 21.28 22.42
CA LYS A 108 3.90 22.55 23.14
C LYS A 108 3.02 22.48 24.38
N PRO A 109 3.25 23.33 25.39
CA PRO A 109 2.34 23.44 26.54
C PRO A 109 0.90 23.74 26.10
N GLY A 110 -0.05 22.94 26.57
CA GLY A 110 -1.47 23.03 26.18
C GLY A 110 -1.80 22.47 24.79
N GLY A 111 -0.80 21.92 24.09
CA GLY A 111 -0.96 21.26 22.80
C GLY A 111 -1.22 19.76 22.92
N HIS A 112 -0.68 18.98 21.99
CA HIS A 112 -0.84 17.53 21.92
C HIS A 112 0.49 16.82 21.63
N SER A 113 0.52 15.47 21.77
CA SER A 113 1.72 14.65 21.50
C SER A 113 1.64 13.86 20.18
N THR A 114 0.51 13.85 19.49
CA THR A 114 0.26 12.99 18.33
C THR A 114 0.72 13.62 17.02
N ALA A 115 1.65 12.98 16.33
CA ALA A 115 1.99 13.29 14.94
C ALA A 115 1.26 12.33 13.99
N LEU A 116 0.58 12.87 12.98
CA LEU A 116 -0.32 12.13 12.08
C LEU A 116 0.13 12.27 10.62
N ALA A 117 0.41 11.15 9.97
CA ALA A 117 0.80 11.09 8.56
C ALA A 117 -0.07 10.12 7.76
N THR A 118 -0.10 10.28 6.44
CA THR A 118 -0.64 9.28 5.50
C THR A 118 0.48 8.65 4.69
N ALA A 119 0.31 7.38 4.31
CA ALA A 119 1.23 6.63 3.48
C ALA A 119 0.46 6.07 2.28
N ARG A 120 0.88 6.46 1.07
CA ARG A 120 0.28 6.06 -0.21
C ARG A 120 1.20 5.06 -0.88
N ALA A 121 0.71 3.85 -1.15
CA ALA A 121 1.46 2.84 -1.87
C ALA A 121 0.67 2.35 -3.08
N GLY A 122 1.38 1.92 -4.11
CA GLY A 122 0.81 1.38 -5.33
C GLY A 122 0.42 -0.09 -5.22
N ASN A 123 0.59 -0.84 -6.31
CA ASN A 123 0.27 -2.26 -6.34
C ASN A 123 1.27 -3.06 -5.50
N VAL A 124 0.89 -3.30 -4.25
CA VAL A 124 1.66 -4.08 -3.28
C VAL A 124 1.37 -5.56 -3.50
N ILE A 125 2.43 -6.36 -3.69
CA ILE A 125 2.37 -7.80 -3.94
C ILE A 125 3.23 -8.57 -2.95
N GLY A 126 2.81 -9.78 -2.57
CA GLY A 126 3.54 -10.62 -1.61
C GLY A 126 2.92 -12.00 -1.50
N GLY A 127 3.57 -12.89 -0.77
CA GLY A 127 3.01 -14.18 -0.40
C GLY A 127 1.81 -14.02 0.55
N GLY A 128 0.88 -15.00 0.55
CA GLY A 128 -0.25 -15.04 1.47
C GLY A 128 -1.43 -14.14 1.13
N ASP A 129 -1.43 -13.45 -0.01
CA ASP A 129 -2.62 -12.76 -0.53
C ASP A 129 -3.51 -13.77 -1.28
N TRP A 130 -4.77 -13.89 -0.84
CA TRP A 130 -5.77 -14.78 -1.42
C TRP A 130 -7.01 -14.04 -1.92
N ALA A 131 -6.94 -12.70 -1.98
CA ALA A 131 -8.08 -11.91 -2.42
C ALA A 131 -8.46 -12.22 -3.88
N MET A 132 -9.76 -12.24 -4.14
CA MET A 132 -10.30 -12.39 -5.50
C MET A 132 -10.04 -11.13 -6.33
N ASP A 133 -10.04 -11.27 -7.65
CA ASP A 133 -9.86 -10.16 -8.59
C ASP A 133 -8.53 -9.41 -8.46
N ARG A 134 -7.51 -10.07 -7.93
CA ARG A 134 -6.13 -9.58 -7.92
C ARG A 134 -5.23 -10.46 -8.76
N LEU A 135 -4.37 -9.84 -9.56
CA LEU A 135 -3.51 -10.51 -10.55
C LEU A 135 -2.73 -11.68 -9.94
N ILE A 136 -1.95 -11.44 -8.90
CA ILE A 136 -1.06 -12.46 -8.33
C ILE A 136 -1.85 -13.62 -7.69
N PRO A 137 -2.83 -13.38 -6.79
CA PRO A 137 -3.67 -14.43 -6.25
C PRO A 137 -4.39 -15.25 -7.32
N ASP A 138 -4.91 -14.60 -8.37
CA ASP A 138 -5.62 -15.29 -9.45
C ASP A 138 -4.68 -16.18 -10.26
N LEU A 139 -3.45 -15.70 -10.57
CA LEU A 139 -2.43 -16.50 -11.24
C LEU A 139 -2.03 -17.72 -10.39
N VAL A 140 -1.76 -17.53 -9.11
CA VAL A 140 -1.37 -18.64 -8.22
C VAL A 140 -2.48 -19.67 -8.13
N ARG A 141 -3.75 -19.25 -7.91
CA ARG A 141 -4.89 -20.20 -7.86
C ARG A 141 -5.05 -21.00 -9.13
N GLY A 142 -5.01 -20.35 -10.30
CA GLY A 142 -5.14 -21.03 -11.57
C GLY A 142 -4.00 -22.02 -11.83
N PHE A 143 -2.76 -21.62 -11.54
CA PHE A 143 -1.59 -22.47 -11.79
C PHE A 143 -1.52 -23.68 -10.86
N VAL A 144 -1.97 -23.54 -9.60
CA VAL A 144 -2.07 -24.68 -8.66
C VAL A 144 -3.01 -25.78 -9.19
N VAL A 145 -4.08 -25.40 -9.91
CA VAL A 145 -5.03 -26.38 -10.49
C VAL A 145 -4.76 -26.66 -11.97
N GLY A 146 -3.68 -26.12 -12.54
CA GLY A 146 -3.29 -26.37 -13.94
C GLY A 146 -4.16 -25.64 -14.98
N GLU A 147 -4.85 -24.57 -14.59
CA GLU A 147 -5.72 -23.80 -15.48
C GLU A 147 -5.05 -22.53 -16.00
N ALA A 148 -5.46 -22.14 -17.25
CA ALA A 148 -5.07 -20.86 -17.81
C ALA A 148 -5.83 -19.72 -17.15
N VAL A 149 -5.12 -18.66 -16.73
CA VAL A 149 -5.72 -17.52 -16.04
C VAL A 149 -6.12 -16.41 -17.03
N ARG A 150 -7.34 -15.89 -16.90
CA ARG A 150 -7.85 -14.80 -17.75
C ARG A 150 -7.39 -13.45 -17.24
N ILE A 151 -6.79 -12.64 -18.11
CA ILE A 151 -6.33 -11.27 -17.80
C ILE A 151 -7.03 -10.27 -18.71
N ARG A 152 -7.71 -9.30 -18.12
CA ARG A 152 -8.55 -8.31 -18.82
C ARG A 152 -7.79 -7.13 -19.43
N ARG A 153 -6.79 -6.61 -18.71
CA ARG A 153 -6.06 -5.38 -19.07
C ARG A 153 -4.55 -5.60 -19.09
N PRO A 154 -4.02 -6.42 -20.00
CA PRO A 154 -2.61 -6.80 -20.01
C PRO A 154 -1.66 -5.62 -20.23
N HIS A 155 -2.10 -4.53 -20.85
CA HIS A 155 -1.30 -3.36 -21.13
C HIS A 155 -1.34 -2.29 -20.02
N ALA A 156 -2.15 -2.48 -18.97
CA ALA A 156 -2.23 -1.54 -17.87
C ALA A 156 -0.90 -1.48 -17.11
N ILE A 157 -0.41 -0.26 -16.89
CA ILE A 157 0.85 0.01 -16.18
C ILE A 157 0.55 0.38 -14.74
N ARG A 158 1.27 -0.24 -13.80
CA ARG A 158 1.10 -0.05 -12.36
C ARG A 158 2.44 0.03 -11.64
N PRO A 159 2.51 0.73 -10.50
CA PRO A 159 3.70 0.80 -9.66
C PRO A 159 3.80 -0.44 -8.75
N TRP A 160 4.21 -1.57 -9.31
CA TRP A 160 4.34 -2.84 -8.61
C TRP A 160 5.52 -2.84 -7.65
N GLN A 161 5.31 -3.31 -6.41
CA GLN A 161 6.37 -3.46 -5.43
C GLN A 161 6.09 -4.60 -4.45
N HIS A 162 7.15 -5.23 -3.91
CA HIS A 162 7.00 -6.23 -2.86
C HIS A 162 6.46 -5.60 -1.58
N VAL A 163 5.63 -6.34 -0.83
CA VAL A 163 4.98 -5.86 0.40
C VAL A 163 5.96 -5.34 1.45
N LEU A 164 7.17 -5.89 1.52
CA LEU A 164 8.20 -5.45 2.47
C LEU A 164 8.71 -4.04 2.17
N GLU A 165 8.65 -3.58 0.91
CA GLU A 165 9.07 -2.21 0.54
C GLU A 165 8.24 -1.12 1.24
N PRO A 166 6.91 -1.06 1.04
CA PRO A 166 6.12 -0.05 1.72
C PRO A 166 6.04 -0.28 3.24
N LEU A 167 6.07 -1.53 3.74
CA LEU A 167 6.10 -1.80 5.17
C LEU A 167 7.36 -1.21 5.83
N HIS A 168 8.53 -1.37 5.22
CA HIS A 168 9.75 -0.67 5.65
C HIS A 168 9.55 0.84 5.66
N GLY A 169 8.96 1.41 4.60
CA GLY A 169 8.65 2.83 4.53
C GLY A 169 7.73 3.31 5.65
N TYR A 170 6.69 2.54 5.98
CA TYR A 170 5.75 2.88 7.06
C TYR A 170 6.42 2.85 8.43
N ILE A 171 7.31 1.87 8.68
CA ILE A 171 8.09 1.78 9.92
C ILE A 171 9.03 2.98 10.02
N ARG A 172 9.79 3.30 8.96
CA ARG A 172 10.67 4.48 8.93
C ARG A 172 9.89 5.78 9.18
N LEU A 173 8.71 5.93 8.59
CA LEU A 173 7.85 7.09 8.84
C LEU A 173 7.41 7.14 10.31
N ALA A 174 6.95 6.01 10.88
CA ALA A 174 6.53 5.95 12.27
C ALA A 174 7.68 6.27 13.25
N GLU A 175 8.90 5.82 12.98
CA GLU A 175 10.11 6.17 13.75
C GLU A 175 10.31 7.69 13.79
N GLN A 176 10.19 8.37 12.65
CA GLN A 176 10.30 9.84 12.58
C GLN A 176 9.15 10.54 13.32
N LEU A 177 7.92 10.01 13.23
CA LEU A 177 6.78 10.54 13.98
C LEU A 177 6.91 10.32 15.50
N LEU A 178 7.70 9.33 15.95
CA LEU A 178 7.98 9.03 17.35
C LEU A 178 9.17 9.82 17.90
N ALA A 179 9.88 10.62 17.09
CA ALA A 179 11.05 11.37 17.53
C ALA A 179 10.81 12.09 18.85
N GLU A 180 11.77 12.04 19.78
CA GLU A 180 11.67 12.64 21.12
C GLU A 180 11.42 14.14 21.03
N LYS A 181 12.15 14.81 20.15
CA LYS A 181 11.91 16.23 19.85
C LYS A 181 10.71 16.35 18.93
N ARG A 182 9.60 16.82 19.48
CA ARG A 182 8.32 16.89 18.77
C ARG A 182 8.31 17.88 17.59
N ASP A 183 9.18 18.87 17.57
CA ASP A 183 9.42 19.75 16.44
C ASP A 183 10.08 19.02 15.26
N GLU A 184 10.96 18.06 15.53
CA GLU A 184 11.48 17.15 14.50
C GLU A 184 10.36 16.26 13.94
N ALA A 185 9.54 15.62 14.80
CA ALA A 185 8.39 14.82 14.38
C ALA A 185 7.37 15.63 13.55
N ALA A 186 7.22 16.91 13.84
CA ALA A 186 6.31 17.81 13.13
C ALA A 186 6.57 17.88 11.62
N ARG A 187 7.83 17.78 11.19
CA ARG A 187 8.23 17.82 9.77
C ARG A 187 7.69 16.63 8.98
N PHE A 188 7.46 15.51 9.64
CA PHE A 188 7.01 14.26 9.03
C PHE A 188 5.50 14.06 9.09
N ALA A 189 4.76 14.95 9.78
CA ALA A 189 3.29 14.88 9.89
C ALA A 189 2.61 15.37 8.60
N THR A 190 2.80 14.63 7.50
CA THR A 190 2.28 14.93 6.16
C THR A 190 2.00 13.65 5.37
N ALA A 191 1.70 13.76 4.08
CA ALA A 191 1.53 12.60 3.18
C ALA A 191 2.86 12.18 2.56
N TYR A 192 3.04 10.86 2.37
CA TYR A 192 4.20 10.26 1.70
C TYR A 192 3.77 9.20 0.69
N ASN A 193 4.37 9.23 -0.49
CA ASN A 193 4.29 8.17 -1.48
C ASN A 193 5.42 7.16 -1.27
N PHE A 194 5.06 5.87 -1.35
CA PHE A 194 5.99 4.74 -1.37
C PHE A 194 5.76 3.95 -2.65
N GLY A 195 6.64 4.08 -3.61
CA GLY A 195 6.54 3.47 -4.93
C GLY A 195 7.87 2.95 -5.43
N PRO A 196 7.85 2.03 -6.41
CA PRO A 196 9.06 1.48 -7.03
C PRO A 196 9.82 2.55 -7.80
N SER A 197 11.02 2.21 -8.27
CA SER A 197 11.71 3.00 -9.27
C SER A 197 10.96 2.94 -10.62
N ASP A 198 11.17 3.93 -11.49
CA ASP A 198 10.50 3.99 -12.80
C ASP A 198 10.77 2.74 -13.67
N ASP A 199 11.97 2.17 -13.58
CA ASP A 199 12.35 0.94 -14.30
C ASP A 199 11.49 -0.28 -13.92
N ASP A 200 10.92 -0.30 -12.72
CA ASP A 200 10.09 -1.39 -12.20
C ASP A 200 8.58 -1.14 -12.42
N THR A 201 8.23 -0.07 -13.13
CA THR A 201 6.83 0.22 -13.51
C THR A 201 6.51 -0.52 -14.80
N GLN A 202 5.93 -1.74 -14.68
CA GLN A 202 5.75 -2.66 -15.77
C GLN A 202 4.27 -2.92 -16.09
N PRO A 203 3.94 -3.30 -17.36
CA PRO A 203 2.60 -3.75 -17.73
C PRO A 203 2.20 -5.03 -17.00
N VAL A 204 0.89 -5.21 -16.81
CA VAL A 204 0.31 -6.45 -16.25
C VAL A 204 0.77 -7.71 -17.01
N ALA A 205 0.83 -7.64 -18.36
CA ALA A 205 1.32 -8.75 -19.19
C ALA A 205 2.74 -9.18 -18.81
N TRP A 206 3.65 -8.23 -18.61
CA TRP A 206 5.03 -8.53 -18.22
C TRP A 206 5.10 -9.30 -16.90
N ILE A 207 4.29 -8.87 -15.91
CA ILE A 207 4.18 -9.58 -14.63
C ILE A 207 3.71 -11.01 -14.83
N ALA A 208 2.61 -11.19 -15.59
CA ALA A 208 2.03 -12.49 -15.84
C ALA A 208 2.99 -13.43 -16.59
N GLU A 209 3.69 -12.92 -17.59
CA GLU A 209 4.70 -13.68 -18.35
C GLU A 209 5.87 -14.11 -17.46
N LYS A 210 6.40 -13.19 -16.62
CA LYS A 210 7.48 -13.49 -15.67
C LYS A 210 7.04 -14.58 -14.68
N ILE A 211 5.81 -14.49 -14.13
CA ILE A 211 5.29 -15.51 -13.21
C ILE A 211 5.09 -16.84 -13.93
N CYS A 212 4.51 -16.87 -15.14
CA CYS A 212 4.38 -18.10 -15.93
C CYS A 212 5.73 -18.76 -16.17
N SER A 213 6.75 -17.98 -16.55
CA SER A 213 8.10 -18.49 -16.79
C SER A 213 8.73 -19.09 -15.53
N LEU A 214 8.56 -18.46 -14.37
CA LEU A 214 9.11 -18.95 -13.10
C LEU A 214 8.33 -20.13 -12.53
N TRP A 215 7.01 -20.14 -12.75
CA TRP A 215 6.15 -21.26 -12.33
C TRP A 215 6.46 -22.52 -13.11
N GLY A 216 6.68 -22.44 -14.42
CA GLY A 216 6.85 -23.62 -15.26
C GLY A 216 5.58 -24.44 -15.42
N ASP A 217 5.71 -25.75 -15.59
CA ASP A 217 4.61 -26.73 -15.62
C ASP A 217 3.48 -26.40 -16.62
N GLY A 218 3.80 -25.68 -17.72
CA GLY A 218 2.82 -25.24 -18.70
C GLY A 218 1.90 -24.11 -18.23
N ALA A 219 2.24 -23.42 -17.15
CA ALA A 219 1.51 -22.25 -16.66
C ALA A 219 1.36 -21.20 -17.76
N LYS A 220 0.14 -20.70 -17.96
CA LYS A 220 -0.18 -19.73 -19.00
C LYS A 220 -1.33 -18.83 -18.60
N TRP A 221 -1.35 -17.66 -19.20
CA TRP A 221 -2.49 -16.76 -19.14
C TRP A 221 -3.10 -16.57 -20.54
N ILE A 222 -4.33 -16.11 -20.59
CA ILE A 222 -5.06 -15.80 -21.82
C ILE A 222 -5.74 -14.44 -21.67
N LEU A 223 -5.92 -13.75 -22.79
CA LEU A 223 -6.67 -12.50 -22.80
C LEU A 223 -8.15 -12.76 -22.49
N ASP A 224 -8.68 -12.00 -21.53
CA ASP A 224 -10.11 -11.90 -21.32
C ASP A 224 -10.67 -10.76 -22.19
N ALA A 225 -11.60 -11.09 -23.07
CA ALA A 225 -12.23 -10.09 -23.95
C ALA A 225 -13.24 -9.19 -23.22
N ASP A 226 -13.71 -9.60 -22.03
CA ASP A 226 -14.61 -8.78 -21.22
C ASP A 226 -13.80 -7.72 -20.46
N ALA A 227 -13.95 -6.46 -20.88
CA ALA A 227 -13.28 -5.33 -20.25
C ALA A 227 -13.76 -5.05 -18.80
N GLY A 228 -14.95 -5.53 -18.43
CA GLY A 228 -15.55 -5.31 -17.11
C GLY A 228 -15.74 -3.84 -16.78
N VAL A 229 -15.68 -3.50 -15.47
CA VAL A 229 -15.77 -2.12 -14.99
C VAL A 229 -14.51 -1.31 -15.32
N HIS A 230 -14.64 0.02 -15.28
CA HIS A 230 -13.51 0.91 -15.53
C HIS A 230 -12.38 0.69 -14.49
N GLU A 231 -11.17 0.51 -15.04
CA GLU A 231 -9.92 0.53 -14.26
C GLU A 231 -8.92 1.41 -15.02
N ALA A 232 -8.16 2.24 -14.30
CA ALA A 232 -7.15 3.10 -14.89
C ALA A 232 -6.15 2.31 -15.76
N GLY A 233 -5.75 2.86 -16.90
CA GLY A 233 -4.76 2.25 -17.80
C GLY A 233 -3.32 2.52 -17.37
N TYR A 234 -3.07 3.66 -16.71
CA TYR A 234 -1.73 4.12 -16.36
C TYR A 234 -1.72 4.79 -14.99
N LEU A 235 -0.80 4.35 -14.12
CA LEU A 235 -0.61 4.95 -12.80
C LEU A 235 0.84 4.73 -12.34
N LYS A 236 1.50 5.81 -11.93
CA LYS A 236 2.83 5.82 -11.31
C LYS A 236 2.84 6.71 -10.06
N LEU A 237 3.79 6.47 -9.17
CA LEU A 237 4.05 7.31 -7.99
C LEU A 237 5.44 7.94 -8.07
N ASP A 238 5.53 9.22 -7.72
CA ASP A 238 6.79 9.87 -7.39
C ASP A 238 7.04 9.75 -5.87
N ALA A 239 8.06 9.00 -5.48
CA ALA A 239 8.48 8.81 -4.09
C ALA A 239 9.67 9.70 -3.69
N SER A 240 9.88 10.82 -4.38
CA SER A 240 11.02 11.72 -4.12
C SER A 240 10.99 12.29 -2.71
N ARG A 241 9.81 12.57 -2.16
CA ARG A 241 9.67 13.04 -0.78
C ARG A 241 10.12 11.99 0.24
N ALA A 242 9.72 10.73 0.08
CA ALA A 242 10.15 9.64 0.96
C ALA A 242 11.68 9.45 0.89
N ARG A 243 12.27 9.58 -0.29
CA ARG A 243 13.73 9.55 -0.45
C ARG A 243 14.42 10.70 0.29
N ALA A 244 13.94 11.92 0.10
CA ALA A 244 14.57 13.12 0.66
C ALA A 244 14.42 13.21 2.18
N ASP A 245 13.22 12.95 2.70
CA ASP A 245 12.90 13.18 4.10
C ASP A 245 13.20 11.98 4.99
N LEU A 246 12.95 10.74 4.51
CA LEU A 246 13.06 9.51 5.28
C LEU A 246 14.31 8.70 4.93
N GLY A 247 15.04 9.06 3.86
CA GLY A 247 16.10 8.23 3.31
C GLY A 247 15.60 6.88 2.79
N TRP A 248 14.28 6.77 2.54
CA TRP A 248 13.68 5.53 2.03
C TRP A 248 13.86 5.41 0.53
N THR A 249 14.35 4.26 0.10
CA THR A 249 14.43 3.87 -1.32
C THR A 249 14.00 2.41 -1.46
N PRO A 250 13.33 2.02 -2.55
CA PRO A 250 13.06 0.61 -2.79
C PRO A 250 14.37 -0.18 -2.92
N GLN A 251 14.46 -1.31 -2.23
CA GLN A 251 15.65 -2.16 -2.17
C GLN A 251 15.56 -3.34 -3.13
N MET A 252 14.35 -3.75 -3.48
CA MET A 252 14.10 -4.93 -4.29
C MET A 252 13.62 -4.52 -5.68
N ARG A 253 14.27 -5.03 -6.71
CA ARG A 253 13.79 -4.92 -8.09
C ARG A 253 12.57 -5.82 -8.28
N LEU A 254 11.66 -5.39 -9.16
CA LEU A 254 10.40 -6.10 -9.41
C LEU A 254 10.61 -7.57 -9.82
N GLY A 255 11.65 -7.86 -10.61
CA GLY A 255 12.00 -9.23 -10.98
C GLY A 255 12.21 -10.13 -9.77
N ASN A 256 13.00 -9.67 -8.80
CA ASN A 256 13.29 -10.41 -7.57
C ASN A 256 12.03 -10.51 -6.67
N ALA A 257 11.21 -9.46 -6.62
CA ALA A 257 9.93 -9.48 -5.90
C ALA A 257 9.03 -10.61 -6.41
N ILE A 258 8.93 -10.76 -7.73
CA ILE A 258 8.14 -11.84 -8.34
C ILE A 258 8.75 -13.22 -8.06
N GLU A 259 10.08 -13.35 -8.10
CA GLU A 259 10.77 -14.60 -7.74
C GLU A 259 10.41 -15.02 -6.29
N TRP A 260 10.50 -14.12 -5.33
CA TRP A 260 10.14 -14.40 -3.94
C TRP A 260 8.67 -14.79 -3.76
N ILE A 261 7.76 -14.19 -4.52
CA ILE A 261 6.34 -14.53 -4.47
C ILE A 261 6.10 -15.94 -5.03
N VAL A 262 6.75 -16.29 -6.14
CA VAL A 262 6.63 -17.63 -6.73
C VAL A 262 7.24 -18.69 -5.80
N GLU A 263 8.39 -18.42 -5.20
CA GLU A 263 9.00 -19.29 -4.19
C GLU A 263 8.07 -19.50 -3.00
N TRP A 264 7.46 -18.42 -2.49
CA TRP A 264 6.49 -18.49 -1.39
C TRP A 264 5.28 -19.36 -1.77
N ALA A 265 4.71 -19.14 -2.96
CA ALA A 265 3.55 -19.88 -3.43
C ALA A 265 3.85 -21.37 -3.65
N ARG A 266 5.05 -21.71 -4.17
CA ARG A 266 5.52 -23.08 -4.34
C ARG A 266 5.77 -23.76 -2.99
N ALA A 267 6.37 -23.06 -2.03
CA ALA A 267 6.57 -23.58 -0.67
C ALA A 267 5.22 -23.88 0.01
N TRP A 268 4.23 -22.96 -0.16
CA TRP A 268 2.87 -23.19 0.33
C TRP A 268 2.21 -24.41 -0.32
N GLN A 269 2.32 -24.54 -1.64
CA GLN A 269 1.78 -25.71 -2.37
C GLN A 269 2.41 -27.02 -1.91
N ALA A 270 3.69 -26.99 -1.54
CA ALA A 270 4.42 -28.15 -1.02
C ALA A 270 4.12 -28.47 0.46
N GLY A 271 3.28 -27.67 1.15
CA GLY A 271 2.94 -27.85 2.55
C GLY A 271 4.05 -27.47 3.54
N SER A 272 4.95 -26.56 3.15
CA SER A 272 6.03 -26.06 4.01
C SER A 272 5.49 -25.28 5.21
N ASP A 273 6.31 -25.11 6.25
CA ASP A 273 6.03 -24.17 7.34
C ASP A 273 6.09 -22.73 6.84
N MET A 274 4.93 -22.16 6.53
CA MET A 274 4.83 -20.81 5.95
C MET A 274 5.18 -19.71 6.93
N HIS A 275 5.09 -19.95 8.24
CA HIS A 275 5.57 -18.99 9.23
C HIS A 275 7.10 -18.89 9.17
N ALA A 276 7.80 -20.01 9.23
CA ALA A 276 9.26 -20.04 9.12
C ALA A 276 9.74 -19.51 7.76
N PHE A 277 9.05 -19.87 6.66
CA PHE A 277 9.39 -19.38 5.33
C PHE A 277 9.24 -17.85 5.22
N THR A 278 8.14 -17.29 5.72
CA THR A 278 7.91 -15.85 5.69
C THR A 278 8.92 -15.09 6.55
N LEU A 279 9.27 -15.61 7.74
CA LEU A 279 10.30 -15.02 8.58
C LEU A 279 11.67 -15.00 7.87
N ALA A 280 12.03 -16.08 7.17
CA ALA A 280 13.27 -16.12 6.40
C ALA A 280 13.31 -15.08 5.26
N GLN A 281 12.18 -14.82 4.58
CA GLN A 281 12.08 -13.74 3.60
C GLN A 281 12.22 -12.35 4.25
N ILE A 282 11.63 -12.14 5.43
CA ILE A 282 11.80 -10.88 6.19
C ILE A 282 13.27 -10.67 6.56
N GLU A 283 13.94 -11.68 7.12
CA GLU A 283 15.36 -11.62 7.48
C GLU A 283 16.24 -11.33 6.26
N ALA A 284 15.94 -11.97 5.13
CA ALA A 284 16.65 -11.73 3.87
C ALA A 284 16.45 -10.28 3.37
N TYR A 285 15.23 -9.72 3.51
CA TYR A 285 14.95 -8.33 3.19
C TYR A 285 15.70 -7.36 4.13
N GLU A 286 15.70 -7.62 5.44
CA GLU A 286 16.47 -6.83 6.40
C GLU A 286 17.97 -6.81 6.09
N ALA A 287 18.50 -7.92 5.55
CA ALA A 287 19.90 -7.98 5.11
C ALA A 287 20.17 -7.07 3.90
N LEU A 288 19.18 -6.79 3.03
CA LEU A 288 19.32 -5.79 1.97
C LEU A 288 19.41 -4.37 2.53
N LEU A 289 18.68 -4.06 3.62
CA LEU A 289 18.68 -2.74 4.24
C LEU A 289 20.02 -2.37 4.92
N ARG A 290 20.89 -3.36 5.17
CA ARG A 290 22.20 -3.17 5.84
C ARG A 290 23.34 -2.92 4.87
N LYS A 291 23.09 -3.03 3.57
CA LYS A 291 24.09 -2.79 2.50
C LYS A 291 24.11 -1.34 2.07
#